data_79f6378fd27cd860fbc75e856eb82616
#
_entry.id   79f6378fd27cd860fbc75e856eb82616
#
_cell.length_a   1.000
_cell.length_b   1.000
_cell.length_c   1.000
_cell.angle_alpha   90.00
_cell.angle_beta   90.00
_cell.angle_gamma   90.00
#
_symmetry.space_group_name_H-M   'P 1'
#
loop_
_entity.id
_entity.type
_entity.pdbx_description
1 polymer ?
#
loop_
_entity_poly.entity_id
_entity_poly.type
_entity_poly.pdbx_seq_one_letter_code
_entity_poly.pdbx_strand_id
1 'polypeptide(L)'
;MSCATTDGNRSQEPVYEPLQGTVSSVDKYGNLTTDITEAALKEKGYELGDVLLAKLGDKTVTAPFVATYSDVNRGDYLIRMSHGFTAIAMSYDNCSGKTGAVEGTPVTLSLSKKGAYLQEYEMRHLVKSEKREDYASDAIFANFRAVQAGSIAANRLYRGCNPVFGDARAPYAAKLVEAAKIVTVINLADNAESMAPYLAAAPYYERLVKDGQVITLNMGIDFNDPAFIAKLKDGLIFMGQHKGPFYVHCNEGKDRAGMVAAVLEALMGATVQQVADDYMLSYMNYFNVKKTDARYPVIAKIITDMFVKMNGGKAVTDANLKAVAENYLTKTVGLTAQQINALKQKLQ
;
A
#
# COMPACT_ATOMS: atom_id res chain seq x y z
N MET A 1 40.80 -16.41 36.85
CA MET A 1 40.11 -15.39 36.04
C MET A 1 38.94 -16.08 35.35
N SER A 2 37.74 -15.84 35.87
CA SER A 2 36.50 -16.48 35.38
C SER A 2 35.95 -15.61 34.27
N CYS A 3 35.77 -16.22 33.09
CA CYS A 3 35.08 -15.57 31.96
C CYS A 3 33.59 -15.75 32.17
N ALA A 4 32.88 -14.68 32.45
CA ALA A 4 31.42 -14.67 32.48
C ALA A 4 30.89 -14.61 31.06
N THR A 5 30.22 -15.66 30.64
CA THR A 5 29.42 -15.72 29.41
C THR A 5 28.13 -14.91 29.63
N THR A 6 27.97 -13.81 28.92
CA THR A 6 26.71 -13.07 28.86
C THR A 6 25.73 -13.85 28.03
N ASP A 7 24.79 -14.51 28.68
CA ASP A 7 23.61 -15.09 28.03
C ASP A 7 22.77 -13.97 27.39
N GLY A 8 22.71 -13.98 26.06
CA GLY A 8 21.85 -13.10 25.29
C GLY A 8 20.37 -13.40 25.61
N ASN A 9 19.70 -12.42 26.17
CA ASN A 9 18.27 -12.43 26.44
C ASN A 9 17.51 -12.48 25.08
N ARG A 10 17.24 -13.68 24.57
CA ARG A 10 16.25 -13.90 23.51
C ARG A 10 14.90 -13.61 24.14
N SER A 11 14.29 -12.49 23.82
CA SER A 11 12.87 -12.26 24.07
C SER A 11 12.08 -13.42 23.47
N GLN A 12 11.52 -14.27 24.33
CA GLN A 12 10.61 -15.34 23.90
C GLN A 12 9.41 -14.66 23.25
N GLU A 13 9.11 -15.03 22.02
CA GLU A 13 7.86 -14.61 21.37
C GLU A 13 6.69 -15.07 22.25
N PRO A 14 5.66 -14.23 22.44
CA PRO A 14 4.51 -14.59 23.25
C PRO A 14 3.84 -15.84 22.68
N VAL A 15 3.63 -16.85 23.52
CA VAL A 15 2.91 -18.08 23.17
C VAL A 15 1.42 -17.81 23.28
N TYR A 16 0.72 -17.86 22.16
CA TYR A 16 -0.73 -17.70 22.11
C TYR A 16 -1.40 -19.07 22.29
N GLU A 17 -2.07 -19.25 23.41
CA GLU A 17 -2.77 -20.51 23.67
C GLU A 17 -4.03 -20.65 22.82
N PRO A 18 -4.29 -21.83 22.22
CA PRO A 18 -5.52 -22.08 21.49
C PRO A 18 -6.76 -21.98 22.39
N LEU A 19 -7.84 -21.47 21.82
CA LEU A 19 -9.18 -21.46 22.42
C LEU A 19 -9.98 -22.64 21.90
N GLN A 20 -10.63 -23.33 22.82
CA GLN A 20 -11.50 -24.48 22.50
C GLN A 20 -12.95 -24.15 22.80
N GLY A 21 -13.84 -24.66 21.99
CA GLY A 21 -15.28 -24.53 22.13
C GLY A 21 -16.03 -25.46 21.18
N THR A 22 -17.28 -25.15 20.96
CA THR A 22 -18.17 -25.86 20.04
C THR A 22 -18.99 -24.90 19.21
N VAL A 23 -19.46 -25.33 18.05
CA VAL A 23 -20.47 -24.61 17.28
C VAL A 23 -21.79 -24.64 18.06
N SER A 24 -22.24 -23.48 18.53
CA SER A 24 -23.49 -23.33 19.30
C SER A 24 -24.73 -23.15 18.41
N SER A 25 -24.54 -22.66 17.18
CA SER A 25 -25.62 -22.53 16.20
C SER A 25 -25.08 -22.32 14.78
N VAL A 26 -25.92 -22.65 13.81
CA VAL A 26 -25.68 -22.34 12.38
C VAL A 26 -26.85 -21.52 11.87
N ASP A 27 -26.59 -20.34 11.32
CA ASP A 27 -27.66 -19.50 10.78
C ASP A 27 -28.12 -19.96 9.37
N LYS A 28 -29.17 -19.32 8.85
CA LYS A 28 -29.74 -19.64 7.54
C LYS A 28 -28.80 -19.41 6.36
N TYR A 29 -27.72 -18.67 6.56
CA TYR A 29 -26.67 -18.40 5.55
C TYR A 29 -25.47 -19.34 5.69
N GLY A 30 -25.46 -20.21 6.71
CA GLY A 30 -24.39 -21.15 6.99
C GLY A 30 -23.23 -20.54 7.79
N ASN A 31 -23.43 -19.42 8.45
CA ASN A 31 -22.46 -18.88 9.38
C ASN A 31 -22.51 -19.68 10.69
N LEU A 32 -21.33 -19.98 11.24
CA LEU A 32 -21.17 -20.77 12.47
C LEU A 32 -20.95 -19.82 13.64
N THR A 33 -21.84 -19.81 14.63
CA THR A 33 -21.59 -19.16 15.92
C THR A 33 -21.01 -20.20 16.87
N THR A 34 -20.00 -19.82 17.67
CA THR A 34 -19.39 -20.71 18.67
C THR A 34 -19.74 -20.25 20.08
N ASP A 35 -19.41 -21.05 21.07
CA ASP A 35 -19.49 -20.70 22.51
C ASP A 35 -18.22 -19.96 23.00
N ILE A 36 -17.24 -19.72 22.15
CA ILE A 36 -16.03 -18.97 22.47
C ILE A 36 -16.37 -17.45 22.57
N THR A 37 -16.18 -16.89 23.77
CA THR A 37 -16.56 -15.52 24.07
C THR A 37 -15.52 -14.49 23.60
N GLU A 38 -15.94 -13.23 23.43
CA GLU A 38 -15.06 -12.10 23.18
C GLU A 38 -14.02 -11.90 24.30
N ALA A 39 -14.44 -12.12 25.57
CA ALA A 39 -13.55 -12.03 26.73
C ALA A 39 -12.40 -13.04 26.65
N ALA A 40 -12.69 -14.28 26.25
CA ALA A 40 -11.69 -15.33 26.08
C ALA A 40 -10.67 -14.98 24.97
N LEU A 41 -11.14 -14.42 23.85
CA LEU A 41 -10.24 -13.93 22.78
C LEU A 41 -9.30 -12.84 23.30
N LYS A 42 -9.84 -11.82 23.97
CA LYS A 42 -9.07 -10.71 24.52
C LYS A 42 -8.07 -11.16 25.58
N GLU A 43 -8.47 -12.05 26.48
CA GLU A 43 -7.60 -12.62 27.52
C GLU A 43 -6.39 -13.34 26.93
N LYS A 44 -6.57 -14.04 25.80
CA LYS A 44 -5.50 -14.73 25.08
C LYS A 44 -4.76 -13.83 24.09
N GLY A 45 -5.04 -12.54 24.05
CA GLY A 45 -4.34 -11.54 23.24
C GLY A 45 -4.63 -11.59 21.73
N TYR A 46 -5.76 -12.18 21.33
CA TYR A 46 -6.20 -12.15 19.94
C TYR A 46 -6.82 -10.78 19.61
N GLU A 47 -6.43 -10.19 18.47
CA GLU A 47 -6.82 -8.85 18.06
C GLU A 47 -7.28 -8.82 16.59
N LEU A 48 -8.04 -7.79 16.23
CA LEU A 48 -8.42 -7.56 14.84
C LEU A 48 -7.17 -7.44 13.95
N GLY A 49 -7.22 -8.08 12.78
CA GLY A 49 -6.07 -8.18 11.89
C GLY A 49 -5.17 -9.39 12.11
N ASP A 50 -5.39 -10.18 13.16
CA ASP A 50 -4.74 -11.49 13.32
C ASP A 50 -5.27 -12.46 12.27
N VAL A 51 -4.41 -13.37 11.82
CA VAL A 51 -4.83 -14.52 11.01
C VAL A 51 -4.88 -15.75 11.92
N LEU A 52 -6.04 -16.41 11.98
CA LEU A 52 -6.30 -17.55 12.83
C LEU A 52 -6.49 -18.82 12.01
N LEU A 53 -6.20 -19.96 12.63
CA LEU A 53 -6.63 -21.29 12.19
C LEU A 53 -7.88 -21.66 12.99
N ALA A 54 -8.97 -21.94 12.30
CA ALA A 54 -10.18 -22.49 12.89
C ALA A 54 -10.29 -23.98 12.49
N LYS A 55 -10.03 -24.86 13.43
CA LYS A 55 -10.27 -26.29 13.28
C LYS A 55 -11.72 -26.57 13.65
N LEU A 56 -12.48 -27.12 12.72
CA LEU A 56 -13.91 -27.44 12.78
C LEU A 56 -14.07 -28.95 12.57
N GLY A 57 -14.06 -29.72 13.65
CA GLY A 57 -13.94 -31.17 13.53
C GLY A 57 -12.66 -31.59 12.81
N ASP A 58 -12.80 -32.23 11.64
CA ASP A 58 -11.67 -32.66 10.81
C ASP A 58 -11.21 -31.61 9.78
N LYS A 59 -11.94 -30.53 9.61
CA LYS A 59 -11.58 -29.43 8.68
C LYS A 59 -10.85 -28.33 9.41
N THR A 60 -9.84 -27.75 8.73
CA THR A 60 -9.16 -26.55 9.21
C THR A 60 -9.25 -25.48 8.14
N VAL A 61 -9.67 -24.29 8.52
CA VAL A 61 -9.70 -23.10 7.66
C VAL A 61 -8.79 -22.02 8.25
N THR A 62 -8.17 -21.25 7.36
CA THR A 62 -7.39 -20.07 7.74
C THR A 62 -8.24 -18.86 7.46
N ALA A 63 -8.40 -17.98 8.44
CA ALA A 63 -9.26 -16.81 8.33
C ALA A 63 -8.71 -15.63 9.14
N PRO A 64 -8.81 -14.38 8.63
CA PRO A 64 -8.50 -13.21 9.43
C PRO A 64 -9.60 -12.96 10.48
N PHE A 65 -9.18 -12.46 11.64
CA PHE A 65 -10.09 -11.92 12.64
C PHE A 65 -10.40 -10.47 12.32
N VAL A 66 -11.63 -10.19 11.95
CA VAL A 66 -12.09 -8.90 11.41
C VAL A 66 -13.42 -8.49 12.04
N ALA A 67 -13.84 -7.23 11.80
CA ALA A 67 -15.08 -6.71 12.37
C ALA A 67 -16.32 -7.13 11.57
N THR A 68 -16.24 -7.11 10.23
CA THR A 68 -17.40 -7.32 9.36
C THR A 68 -17.09 -8.21 8.15
N TYR A 69 -18.14 -8.63 7.44
CA TYR A 69 -18.03 -9.42 6.21
C TYR A 69 -17.35 -8.68 5.05
N SER A 70 -17.44 -7.35 5.03
CA SER A 70 -16.81 -6.50 4.01
C SER A 70 -15.30 -6.35 4.16
N ASP A 71 -14.76 -6.80 5.29
CA ASP A 71 -13.32 -6.70 5.58
C ASP A 71 -12.50 -7.77 4.85
N VAL A 72 -13.15 -8.72 4.18
CA VAL A 72 -12.53 -9.74 3.33
C VAL A 72 -13.15 -9.74 1.93
N ASN A 73 -12.54 -10.43 0.96
CA ASN A 73 -13.12 -10.55 -0.37
C ASN A 73 -14.30 -11.54 -0.37
N ARG A 74 -15.14 -11.46 -1.40
CA ARG A 74 -16.23 -12.43 -1.59
C ARG A 74 -15.64 -13.83 -1.75
N GLY A 75 -16.23 -14.79 -1.01
CA GLY A 75 -15.76 -16.18 -0.99
C GLY A 75 -14.65 -16.48 0.03
N ASP A 76 -14.07 -15.45 0.66
CA ASP A 76 -13.06 -15.67 1.72
C ASP A 76 -13.69 -16.01 3.06
N TYR A 77 -12.98 -16.81 3.84
CA TYR A 77 -13.32 -17.07 5.25
C TYR A 77 -12.97 -15.85 6.11
N LEU A 78 -13.75 -15.66 7.17
CA LEU A 78 -13.49 -14.67 8.21
C LEU A 78 -13.89 -15.19 9.58
N ILE A 79 -13.26 -14.65 10.61
CA ILE A 79 -13.66 -14.82 12.02
C ILE A 79 -14.04 -13.43 12.52
N ARG A 80 -15.18 -13.32 13.20
CA ARG A 80 -15.68 -12.05 13.74
C ARG A 80 -16.44 -12.26 15.06
N MET A 81 -16.69 -11.16 15.74
CA MET A 81 -17.61 -11.21 16.88
C MET A 81 -19.06 -11.08 16.44
N SER A 82 -19.93 -11.84 17.05
CA SER A 82 -21.38 -11.79 16.86
C SER A 82 -22.08 -11.99 18.20
N HIS A 83 -22.77 -10.95 18.67
CA HIS A 83 -23.50 -10.98 19.96
C HIS A 83 -22.65 -11.46 21.16
N GLY A 84 -21.37 -11.05 21.20
CA GLY A 84 -20.45 -11.42 22.29
C GLY A 84 -19.76 -12.79 22.15
N PHE A 85 -20.03 -13.50 21.07
CA PHE A 85 -19.42 -14.80 20.74
C PHE A 85 -18.68 -14.75 19.41
N THR A 86 -17.75 -15.68 19.24
CA THR A 86 -17.01 -15.83 17.98
C THR A 86 -17.90 -16.46 16.92
N ALA A 87 -17.91 -15.87 15.74
CA ALA A 87 -18.52 -16.44 14.54
C ALA A 87 -17.46 -16.73 13.47
N ILE A 88 -17.55 -17.91 12.85
CA ILE A 88 -16.74 -18.33 11.71
C ILE A 88 -17.66 -18.34 10.49
N ALA A 89 -17.29 -17.60 9.45
CA ALA A 89 -18.16 -17.33 8.32
C ALA A 89 -17.38 -17.24 7.01
N MET A 90 -18.13 -17.12 5.92
CA MET A 90 -17.61 -16.74 4.62
C MET A 90 -18.33 -15.51 4.10
N SER A 91 -17.60 -14.62 3.45
CA SER A 91 -18.20 -13.44 2.79
C SER A 91 -18.96 -13.89 1.55
N TYR A 92 -20.29 -13.73 1.55
CA TYR A 92 -21.22 -14.14 0.46
C TYR A 92 -21.15 -15.61 0.05
N ASP A 93 -20.80 -16.53 0.98
CA ASP A 93 -20.79 -17.97 0.76
C ASP A 93 -21.19 -18.72 2.04
N ASN A 94 -21.37 -20.04 1.96
CA ASN A 94 -21.88 -20.90 3.03
C ASN A 94 -20.73 -21.64 3.72
N CYS A 95 -20.33 -21.16 4.90
CA CYS A 95 -19.24 -21.74 5.71
C CYS A 95 -19.57 -23.17 6.16
N SER A 96 -20.77 -23.42 6.71
CA SER A 96 -21.23 -24.76 7.12
C SER A 96 -21.20 -25.73 5.95
N GLY A 97 -21.74 -25.32 4.78
CA GLY A 97 -21.74 -26.15 3.57
C GLY A 97 -20.33 -26.51 3.07
N LYS A 98 -19.38 -25.59 3.18
CA LYS A 98 -17.98 -25.80 2.74
C LYS A 98 -17.17 -26.63 3.73
N THR A 99 -17.43 -26.49 5.02
CA THR A 99 -16.68 -27.17 6.07
C THR A 99 -17.33 -28.47 6.55
N GLY A 100 -18.64 -28.63 6.37
CA GLY A 100 -19.43 -29.71 6.94
C GLY A 100 -19.72 -29.51 8.42
N ALA A 101 -19.35 -28.37 9.01
CA ALA A 101 -19.57 -28.10 10.42
C ALA A 101 -21.04 -27.81 10.71
N VAL A 102 -21.58 -28.42 11.80
CA VAL A 102 -22.94 -28.27 12.27
C VAL A 102 -22.92 -27.92 13.75
N GLU A 103 -24.09 -27.65 14.34
CA GLU A 103 -24.22 -27.47 15.79
C GLU A 103 -23.61 -28.69 16.55
N GLY A 104 -22.84 -28.41 17.62
CA GLY A 104 -22.09 -29.40 18.37
C GLY A 104 -20.71 -29.75 17.79
N THR A 105 -20.34 -29.27 16.59
CA THR A 105 -19.01 -29.51 16.02
C THR A 105 -17.92 -28.89 16.93
N PRO A 106 -16.89 -29.65 17.37
CA PRO A 106 -15.77 -29.10 18.14
C PRO A 106 -15.01 -28.03 17.34
N VAL A 107 -14.67 -26.93 18.02
CA VAL A 107 -13.92 -25.79 17.45
C VAL A 107 -12.63 -25.57 18.23
N THR A 108 -11.52 -25.42 17.52
CA THR A 108 -10.28 -24.92 18.11
C THR A 108 -9.82 -23.71 17.29
N LEU A 109 -9.68 -22.55 17.95
CA LEU A 109 -9.08 -21.36 17.36
C LEU A 109 -7.63 -21.26 17.85
N SER A 110 -6.70 -21.12 16.93
CA SER A 110 -5.28 -20.89 17.23
C SER A 110 -4.71 -19.80 16.34
N LEU A 111 -3.69 -19.09 16.85
CA LEU A 111 -3.01 -18.06 16.07
C LEU A 111 -2.21 -18.73 14.93
N SER A 112 -2.48 -18.32 13.70
CA SER A 112 -1.62 -18.62 12.55
C SER A 112 -0.51 -17.60 12.43
N LYS A 113 -0.89 -16.29 12.46
CA LYS A 113 0.08 -15.21 12.35
C LYS A 113 -0.48 -13.91 12.94
N LYS A 114 0.25 -13.35 13.91
CA LYS A 114 -0.12 -12.08 14.58
C LYS A 114 -0.10 -10.92 13.62
N GLY A 115 -1.19 -10.15 13.56
CA GLY A 115 -1.33 -8.93 12.78
C GLY A 115 -1.12 -9.08 11.26
N ALA A 116 -1.14 -10.30 10.72
CA ALA A 116 -0.81 -10.51 9.31
C ALA A 116 -1.84 -9.92 8.34
N TYR A 117 -3.06 -9.69 8.80
CA TYR A 117 -4.13 -9.05 8.03
C TYR A 117 -4.37 -7.58 8.42
N LEU A 118 -3.64 -7.07 9.42
CA LEU A 118 -3.88 -5.74 9.97
C LEU A 118 -3.74 -4.63 8.91
N GLN A 119 -2.74 -4.75 8.04
CA GLN A 119 -2.53 -3.77 6.97
C GLN A 119 -3.72 -3.71 6.00
N GLU A 120 -4.20 -4.87 5.55
CA GLU A 120 -5.39 -4.97 4.68
C GLU A 120 -6.64 -4.46 5.40
N TYR A 121 -6.82 -4.82 6.67
CA TYR A 121 -7.91 -4.35 7.51
C TYR A 121 -7.95 -2.82 7.59
N GLU A 122 -6.83 -2.18 7.95
CA GLU A 122 -6.72 -0.73 8.05
C GLU A 122 -6.96 -0.03 6.70
N MET A 123 -6.45 -0.62 5.61
CA MET A 123 -6.65 -0.07 4.26
C MET A 123 -8.12 -0.06 3.84
N ARG A 124 -8.89 -1.08 4.21
CA ARG A 124 -10.34 -1.17 3.91
C ARG A 124 -11.19 -0.18 4.71
N HIS A 125 -10.67 0.33 5.84
CA HIS A 125 -11.34 1.31 6.69
C HIS A 125 -10.94 2.76 6.40
N LEU A 126 -10.18 3.01 5.35
CA LEU A 126 -9.84 4.37 4.92
C LEU A 126 -10.99 4.98 4.12
N VAL A 127 -11.44 6.15 4.57
CA VAL A 127 -12.51 6.93 3.91
C VAL A 127 -11.95 8.28 3.49
N LYS A 128 -12.18 8.68 2.23
CA LYS A 128 -11.83 10.01 1.73
C LYS A 128 -13.07 10.77 1.27
N SER A 129 -13.03 12.08 1.40
CA SER A 129 -14.05 12.95 0.83
C SER A 129 -13.75 13.27 -0.65
N GLU A 130 -14.79 13.37 -1.46
CA GLU A 130 -14.69 13.85 -2.84
C GLU A 130 -15.01 15.37 -2.95
N LYS A 131 -15.28 16.04 -1.84
CA LYS A 131 -15.61 17.46 -1.79
C LYS A 131 -14.37 18.29 -1.52
N ARG A 132 -14.09 19.27 -2.39
CA ARG A 132 -12.91 20.17 -2.25
C ARG A 132 -12.89 20.96 -0.94
N GLU A 133 -14.04 21.37 -0.46
CA GLU A 133 -14.21 22.16 0.77
C GLU A 133 -13.77 21.42 2.04
N ASP A 134 -13.71 20.11 2.02
CA ASP A 134 -13.24 19.31 3.16
C ASP A 134 -11.70 19.30 3.30
N TYR A 135 -10.98 19.94 2.36
CA TYR A 135 -9.52 19.97 2.32
C TYR A 135 -8.99 21.40 2.49
N ALA A 136 -7.91 21.55 3.23
CA ALA A 136 -7.30 22.85 3.55
C ALA A 136 -6.75 23.60 2.33
N SER A 137 -6.40 22.90 1.24
CA SER A 137 -5.87 23.52 0.02
C SER A 137 -6.10 22.66 -1.22
N ASP A 138 -6.00 23.27 -2.41
CA ASP A 138 -6.03 22.56 -3.69
C ASP A 138 -4.93 21.49 -3.78
N ALA A 139 -3.75 21.81 -3.25
CA ALA A 139 -2.62 20.89 -3.24
C ALA A 139 -2.88 19.63 -2.41
N ILE A 140 -3.52 19.78 -1.25
CA ILE A 140 -3.93 18.63 -0.40
C ILE A 140 -5.02 17.82 -1.12
N PHE A 141 -6.04 18.49 -1.67
CA PHE A 141 -7.13 17.83 -2.39
C PHE A 141 -6.63 17.05 -3.61
N ALA A 142 -5.73 17.63 -4.40
CA ALA A 142 -5.11 17.00 -5.57
C ALA A 142 -3.91 16.09 -5.20
N ASN A 143 -3.58 15.94 -3.92
CA ASN A 143 -2.39 15.23 -3.46
C ASN A 143 -1.09 15.69 -4.17
N PHE A 144 -1.06 16.96 -4.61
CA PHE A 144 0.02 17.55 -5.38
C PHE A 144 1.11 18.10 -4.47
N ARG A 145 2.36 17.70 -4.68
CA ARG A 145 3.51 18.20 -3.91
C ARG A 145 4.84 18.02 -4.59
N ALA A 146 5.80 18.84 -4.21
CA ALA A 146 7.21 18.58 -4.48
C ALA A 146 7.72 17.45 -3.59
N VAL A 147 8.50 16.54 -4.17
CA VAL A 147 9.21 15.48 -3.43
C VAL A 147 10.49 16.08 -2.85
N GLN A 148 10.66 15.96 -1.54
CA GLN A 148 11.81 16.52 -0.81
C GLN A 148 12.47 15.42 0.04
N ALA A 149 13.22 14.53 -0.61
CA ALA A 149 13.87 13.42 0.05
C ALA A 149 15.27 13.17 -0.54
N GLY A 150 16.20 12.75 0.30
CA GLY A 150 17.59 12.53 -0.11
C GLY A 150 18.22 13.78 -0.70
N SER A 151 18.90 13.64 -1.84
CA SER A 151 19.55 14.72 -2.58
C SER A 151 18.72 15.22 -3.78
N ILE A 152 17.41 14.99 -3.81
CA ILE A 152 16.53 15.58 -4.81
C ILE A 152 16.48 17.09 -4.57
N ALA A 153 16.81 17.85 -5.61
CA ALA A 153 16.80 19.31 -5.52
C ALA A 153 15.38 19.87 -5.34
N ALA A 154 15.26 20.97 -4.64
CA ALA A 154 13.98 21.63 -4.40
C ALA A 154 13.23 21.90 -5.71
N ASN A 155 11.94 21.61 -5.74
CA ASN A 155 11.06 21.85 -6.90
C ASN A 155 11.50 21.14 -8.19
N ARG A 156 12.21 20.02 -8.08
CA ARG A 156 12.68 19.27 -9.25
C ARG A 156 11.76 18.12 -9.63
N LEU A 157 11.21 17.44 -8.63
CA LEU A 157 10.29 16.31 -8.80
C LEU A 157 8.99 16.61 -8.05
N TYR A 158 7.87 16.43 -8.72
CA TYR A 158 6.53 16.56 -8.15
C TYR A 158 5.75 15.27 -8.37
N ARG A 159 4.79 15.02 -7.48
CA ARG A 159 3.80 13.94 -7.63
C ARG A 159 2.41 14.40 -7.19
N GLY A 160 1.37 13.73 -7.70
CA GLY A 160 -0.02 14.05 -7.36
C GLY A 160 -1.02 13.24 -8.18
N CYS A 161 -2.31 13.61 -8.12
CA CYS A 161 -3.37 12.95 -8.87
C CYS A 161 -3.35 13.32 -10.37
N ASN A 162 -4.16 12.61 -11.14
CA ASN A 162 -4.25 12.76 -12.58
C ASN A 162 -4.92 14.09 -12.97
N PRO A 163 -4.23 14.98 -13.74
CA PRO A 163 -4.81 16.25 -14.21
C PRO A 163 -5.75 16.09 -15.41
N VAL A 164 -5.76 14.93 -16.06
CA VAL A 164 -6.52 14.64 -17.28
C VAL A 164 -7.35 13.37 -17.12
N PHE A 165 -8.30 13.43 -16.18
CA PHE A 165 -9.16 12.32 -15.81
C PHE A 165 -10.56 12.81 -15.39
N GLY A 166 -11.56 11.96 -15.42
CA GLY A 166 -12.94 12.28 -15.03
C GLY A 166 -13.17 12.32 -13.52
N ASP A 167 -12.24 12.91 -12.76
CA ASP A 167 -12.28 13.03 -11.30
C ASP A 167 -12.40 14.50 -10.87
N ALA A 168 -13.08 14.77 -9.76
CA ALA A 168 -13.26 16.11 -9.21
C ALA A 168 -11.94 16.83 -8.89
N ARG A 169 -10.84 16.10 -8.71
CA ARG A 169 -9.49 16.61 -8.40
C ARG A 169 -8.72 17.07 -9.64
N ALA A 170 -9.07 16.54 -10.82
CA ALA A 170 -8.30 16.78 -12.05
C ALA A 170 -8.15 18.26 -12.40
N PRO A 171 -9.18 19.13 -12.32
CA PRO A 171 -9.03 20.56 -12.61
C PRO A 171 -8.06 21.28 -11.67
N TYR A 172 -7.99 20.85 -10.41
CA TYR A 172 -7.07 21.41 -9.42
C TYR A 172 -5.64 20.96 -9.69
N ALA A 173 -5.45 19.68 -10.00
CA ALA A 173 -4.14 19.16 -10.40
C ALA A 173 -3.62 19.86 -11.65
N ALA A 174 -4.46 20.07 -12.67
CA ALA A 174 -4.08 20.77 -13.90
C ALA A 174 -3.57 22.18 -13.64
N LYS A 175 -4.26 22.95 -12.79
CA LYS A 175 -3.82 24.31 -12.38
C LYS A 175 -2.51 24.27 -11.60
N LEU A 176 -2.32 23.29 -10.71
CA LEU A 176 -1.09 23.16 -9.93
C LEU A 176 0.11 22.74 -10.78
N VAL A 177 -0.09 21.89 -11.79
CA VAL A 177 0.92 21.51 -12.79
C VAL A 177 1.40 22.73 -13.55
N GLU A 178 0.49 23.61 -14.00
CA GLU A 178 0.83 24.87 -14.67
C GLU A 178 1.53 25.85 -13.71
N ALA A 179 1.00 26.04 -12.50
CA ALA A 179 1.58 26.94 -11.49
C ALA A 179 3.00 26.52 -11.08
N ALA A 180 3.27 25.23 -10.98
CA ALA A 180 4.60 24.67 -10.71
C ALA A 180 5.52 24.69 -11.94
N LYS A 181 5.03 25.14 -13.11
CA LYS A 181 5.78 25.20 -14.37
C LYS A 181 6.41 23.84 -14.74
N ILE A 182 5.64 22.77 -14.56
CA ILE A 182 6.11 21.43 -14.91
C ILE A 182 6.46 21.39 -16.40
N VAL A 183 7.61 20.81 -16.73
CA VAL A 183 8.10 20.70 -18.12
C VAL A 183 7.89 19.30 -18.66
N THR A 184 8.08 18.27 -17.84
CA THR A 184 8.02 16.86 -18.29
C THR A 184 7.12 16.06 -17.36
N VAL A 185 6.26 15.21 -17.96
CA VAL A 185 5.30 14.40 -17.23
C VAL A 185 5.50 12.91 -17.50
N ILE A 186 5.51 12.14 -16.43
CA ILE A 186 5.48 10.68 -16.46
C ILE A 186 4.09 10.24 -15.98
N ASN A 187 3.20 9.98 -16.94
CA ASN A 187 1.83 9.56 -16.71
C ASN A 187 1.77 8.03 -16.61
N LEU A 188 1.62 7.53 -15.39
CA LEU A 188 1.58 6.09 -15.08
C LEU A 188 0.18 5.49 -15.30
N ALA A 189 -0.87 6.33 -15.44
CA ALA A 189 -2.26 5.89 -15.42
C ALA A 189 -2.84 5.60 -16.80
N ASP A 190 -2.55 6.46 -17.77
CA ASP A 190 -3.27 6.51 -19.03
C ASP A 190 -2.44 6.00 -20.20
N ASN A 191 -3.15 5.71 -21.28
CA ASN A 191 -2.63 5.73 -22.63
C ASN A 191 -3.16 6.99 -23.38
N ALA A 192 -2.73 7.19 -24.59
CA ALA A 192 -3.15 8.36 -25.38
C ALA A 192 -4.67 8.41 -25.60
N GLU A 193 -5.31 7.27 -25.81
CA GLU A 193 -6.74 7.15 -26.07
C GLU A 193 -7.59 7.49 -24.82
N SER A 194 -7.23 6.94 -23.65
CA SER A 194 -7.97 7.18 -22.40
C SER A 194 -7.84 8.62 -21.91
N MET A 195 -6.73 9.30 -22.20
CA MET A 195 -6.45 10.68 -21.84
C MET A 195 -7.14 11.69 -22.74
N ALA A 196 -7.30 11.37 -24.03
CA ALA A 196 -7.75 12.29 -25.07
C ALA A 196 -9.05 13.08 -24.74
N PRO A 197 -10.10 12.48 -24.16
CA PRO A 197 -11.35 13.19 -23.85
C PRO A 197 -11.19 14.33 -22.82
N TYR A 198 -10.14 14.31 -22.01
CA TYR A 198 -9.93 15.25 -20.90
C TYR A 198 -8.90 16.35 -21.17
N LEU A 199 -8.17 16.27 -22.30
CA LEU A 199 -7.08 17.19 -22.61
C LEU A 199 -7.56 18.65 -22.77
N ALA A 200 -8.71 18.86 -23.42
CA ALA A 200 -9.26 20.20 -23.64
C ALA A 200 -9.56 20.95 -22.32
N ALA A 201 -9.82 20.21 -21.23
CA ALA A 201 -10.05 20.80 -19.90
C ALA A 201 -8.73 21.18 -19.17
N ALA A 202 -7.57 20.75 -19.70
CA ALA A 202 -6.25 20.98 -19.13
C ALA A 202 -5.27 21.52 -20.18
N PRO A 203 -5.43 22.78 -20.67
CA PRO A 203 -4.73 23.30 -21.83
C PRO A 203 -3.20 23.36 -21.67
N TYR A 204 -2.70 23.57 -20.43
CA TYR A 204 -1.26 23.50 -20.16
C TYR A 204 -0.73 22.09 -20.38
N TYR A 205 -1.43 21.09 -19.83
CA TYR A 205 -1.05 19.68 -19.99
C TYR A 205 -1.18 19.23 -21.45
N GLU A 206 -2.24 19.66 -22.14
CA GLU A 206 -2.43 19.39 -23.57
C GLU A 206 -1.26 19.90 -24.42
N ARG A 207 -0.73 21.09 -24.10
CA ARG A 207 0.46 21.64 -24.76
C ARG A 207 1.68 20.74 -24.50
N LEU A 208 1.90 20.30 -23.26
CA LEU A 208 3.00 19.37 -22.95
C LEU A 208 2.89 18.06 -23.75
N VAL A 209 1.68 17.56 -23.96
CA VAL A 209 1.45 16.38 -24.81
C VAL A 209 1.84 16.67 -26.25
N LYS A 210 1.38 17.80 -26.82
CA LYS A 210 1.71 18.21 -28.20
C LYS A 210 3.20 18.44 -28.41
N ASP A 211 3.89 18.91 -27.39
CA ASP A 211 5.33 19.18 -27.41
C ASP A 211 6.19 17.92 -27.13
N GLY A 212 5.56 16.73 -26.98
CA GLY A 212 6.26 15.47 -26.71
C GLY A 212 6.89 15.40 -25.32
N GLN A 213 6.39 16.18 -24.37
CA GLN A 213 6.89 16.26 -22.99
C GLN A 213 6.14 15.32 -22.02
N VAL A 214 5.24 14.49 -22.52
CA VAL A 214 4.46 13.53 -21.74
C VAL A 214 4.68 12.13 -22.28
N ILE A 215 5.07 11.19 -21.39
CA ILE A 215 5.02 9.76 -21.67
C ILE A 215 3.82 9.16 -20.95
N THR A 216 3.00 8.36 -21.67
CA THR A 216 1.85 7.63 -21.12
C THR A 216 2.18 6.15 -21.02
N LEU A 217 2.07 5.55 -19.83
CA LEU A 217 2.57 4.22 -19.58
C LEU A 217 1.46 3.19 -19.31
N ASN A 218 0.27 3.63 -18.89
CA ASN A 218 -0.83 2.74 -18.55
C ASN A 218 -0.34 1.51 -17.75
N MET A 219 0.30 1.76 -16.60
CA MET A 219 0.96 0.75 -15.80
C MET A 219 -0.02 0.04 -14.85
N GLY A 220 0.25 -1.23 -14.54
CA GLY A 220 -0.28 -1.91 -13.37
C GLY A 220 0.30 -1.39 -12.05
N ILE A 221 0.16 -2.17 -10.98
CA ILE A 221 0.67 -1.83 -9.65
C ILE A 221 1.73 -2.83 -9.14
N ASP A 222 1.83 -4.01 -9.73
CA ASP A 222 2.78 -5.05 -9.31
C ASP A 222 4.18 -4.75 -9.88
N PHE A 223 5.10 -4.36 -9.02
CA PHE A 223 6.48 -4.03 -9.38
C PHE A 223 7.34 -5.25 -9.78
N ASN A 224 6.81 -6.49 -9.66
CA ASN A 224 7.42 -7.71 -10.16
C ASN A 224 6.85 -8.15 -11.53
N ASP A 225 5.75 -7.54 -11.96
CA ASP A 225 5.16 -7.84 -13.27
C ASP A 225 6.10 -7.39 -14.40
N PRO A 226 6.44 -8.26 -15.36
CA PRO A 226 7.27 -7.91 -16.51
C PRO A 226 6.76 -6.70 -17.30
N ALA A 227 5.44 -6.55 -17.44
CA ALA A 227 4.85 -5.39 -18.13
C ALA A 227 5.04 -4.09 -17.33
N PHE A 228 4.92 -4.13 -16.00
CA PHE A 228 5.24 -3.00 -15.12
C PHE A 228 6.71 -2.62 -15.27
N ILE A 229 7.61 -3.60 -15.19
CA ILE A 229 9.07 -3.41 -15.27
C ILE A 229 9.47 -2.74 -16.59
N ALA A 230 8.94 -3.22 -17.72
CA ALA A 230 9.21 -2.65 -19.04
C ALA A 230 8.76 -1.19 -19.13
N LYS A 231 7.53 -0.90 -18.70
CA LYS A 231 6.97 0.45 -18.70
C LYS A 231 7.69 1.40 -17.74
N LEU A 232 8.09 0.91 -16.56
CA LEU A 232 8.91 1.69 -15.64
C LEU A 232 10.25 2.06 -16.28
N LYS A 233 10.91 1.13 -16.97
CA LYS A 233 12.14 1.37 -17.72
C LYS A 233 11.96 2.51 -18.71
N ASP A 234 10.92 2.46 -19.55
CA ASP A 234 10.64 3.48 -20.56
C ASP A 234 10.41 4.85 -19.92
N GLY A 235 9.61 4.92 -18.84
CA GLY A 235 9.35 6.16 -18.11
C GLY A 235 10.61 6.78 -17.50
N LEU A 236 11.50 5.95 -16.93
CA LEU A 236 12.75 6.42 -16.34
C LEU A 236 13.78 6.84 -17.40
N ILE A 237 13.85 6.16 -18.54
CA ILE A 237 14.68 6.59 -19.68
C ILE A 237 14.17 7.93 -20.19
N PHE A 238 12.85 8.08 -20.38
CA PHE A 238 12.23 9.31 -20.80
C PHE A 238 12.56 10.47 -19.84
N MET A 239 12.43 10.25 -18.54
CA MET A 239 12.82 11.26 -17.53
C MET A 239 14.30 11.65 -17.64
N GLY A 240 15.19 10.68 -17.82
CA GLY A 240 16.64 10.94 -17.99
C GLY A 240 17.00 11.72 -19.24
N GLN A 241 16.17 11.69 -20.29
CA GLN A 241 16.38 12.37 -21.57
C GLN A 241 15.76 13.78 -21.59
N HIS A 242 14.80 14.09 -20.73
CA HIS A 242 14.06 15.35 -20.72
C HIS A 242 14.53 16.30 -19.61
N LYS A 243 13.98 17.53 -19.59
CA LYS A 243 14.28 18.55 -18.58
C LYS A 243 13.18 18.59 -17.52
N GLY A 244 13.55 18.81 -16.25
CA GLY A 244 12.60 19.10 -15.17
C GLY A 244 12.18 20.57 -15.13
N PRO A 245 11.22 20.95 -14.28
CA PRO A 245 10.58 20.10 -13.27
C PRO A 245 9.75 18.93 -13.84
N PHE A 246 9.79 17.81 -13.12
CA PHE A 246 9.08 16.58 -13.49
C PHE A 246 7.81 16.43 -12.67
N TYR A 247 6.77 15.87 -13.29
CA TYR A 247 5.56 15.45 -12.61
C TYR A 247 5.30 13.96 -12.85
N VAL A 248 5.30 13.18 -11.78
CA VAL A 248 4.95 11.75 -11.79
C VAL A 248 3.55 11.59 -11.22
N HIS A 249 2.61 11.08 -12.00
CA HIS A 249 1.26 10.88 -11.53
C HIS A 249 0.65 9.53 -11.94
N CYS A 250 -0.33 9.11 -11.19
CA CYS A 250 -1.31 8.08 -11.55
C CYS A 250 -2.71 8.64 -11.26
N ASN A 251 -3.75 7.82 -11.08
CA ASN A 251 -5.07 8.38 -10.81
C ASN A 251 -5.10 9.22 -9.52
N GLU A 252 -4.65 8.67 -8.40
CA GLU A 252 -4.62 9.37 -7.10
C GLU A 252 -3.24 9.97 -6.73
N GLY A 253 -2.19 9.65 -7.47
CA GLY A 253 -0.83 10.04 -7.07
C GLY A 253 -0.32 9.32 -5.82
N LYS A 254 -1.04 8.32 -5.34
CA LYS A 254 -0.80 7.60 -4.08
C LYS A 254 0.04 6.35 -4.31
N ASP A 255 -0.47 5.37 -5.05
CA ASP A 255 0.13 4.04 -5.13
C ASP A 255 1.25 3.97 -6.17
N ARG A 256 0.94 3.91 -7.49
CA ARG A 256 1.95 3.83 -8.57
C ARG A 256 2.93 4.99 -8.52
N ALA A 257 2.44 6.22 -8.41
CA ALA A 257 3.29 7.41 -8.28
C ALA A 257 4.09 7.40 -6.97
N GLY A 258 3.52 6.86 -5.88
CA GLY A 258 4.22 6.65 -4.62
C GLY A 258 5.38 5.66 -4.74
N MET A 259 5.16 4.53 -5.40
CA MET A 259 6.21 3.52 -5.63
C MET A 259 7.35 4.06 -6.49
N VAL A 260 7.03 4.75 -7.60
CA VAL A 260 8.05 5.33 -8.49
C VAL A 260 8.83 6.43 -7.77
N ALA A 261 8.16 7.34 -7.04
CA ALA A 261 8.83 8.36 -6.25
C ALA A 261 9.75 7.75 -5.19
N ALA A 262 9.27 6.75 -4.43
CA ALA A 262 10.07 6.06 -3.41
C ALA A 262 11.36 5.45 -3.97
N VAL A 263 11.30 4.83 -5.15
CA VAL A 263 12.50 4.29 -5.82
C VAL A 263 13.47 5.41 -6.21
N LEU A 264 12.97 6.55 -6.72
CA LEU A 264 13.80 7.71 -7.04
C LEU A 264 14.39 8.36 -5.79
N GLU A 265 13.62 8.50 -4.73
CA GLU A 265 14.07 9.00 -3.42
C GLU A 265 15.20 8.14 -2.85
N ALA A 266 15.01 6.82 -2.83
CA ALA A 266 16.02 5.86 -2.39
C ALA A 266 17.29 5.93 -3.26
N LEU A 267 17.15 6.02 -4.59
CA LEU A 267 18.26 6.21 -5.53
C LEU A 267 19.05 7.49 -5.21
N MET A 268 18.35 8.55 -4.79
CA MET A 268 18.93 9.85 -4.42
C MET A 268 19.41 9.90 -2.96
N GLY A 269 19.43 8.77 -2.25
CA GLY A 269 20.01 8.64 -0.92
C GLY A 269 19.10 9.10 0.22
N ALA A 270 17.79 9.02 0.02
CA ALA A 270 16.83 9.21 1.10
C ALA A 270 16.98 8.14 2.18
N THR A 271 16.63 8.47 3.42
CA THR A 271 16.48 7.49 4.50
C THR A 271 15.18 6.71 4.37
N VAL A 272 15.08 5.55 5.01
CA VAL A 272 13.84 4.75 5.08
C VAL A 272 12.69 5.61 5.61
N GLN A 273 12.95 6.43 6.63
CA GLN A 273 11.94 7.31 7.21
C GLN A 273 11.48 8.40 6.23
N GLN A 274 12.39 9.01 5.46
CA GLN A 274 12.03 10.03 4.47
C GLN A 274 11.11 9.45 3.37
N VAL A 275 11.43 8.26 2.87
CA VAL A 275 10.60 7.55 1.89
C VAL A 275 9.23 7.20 2.47
N ALA A 276 9.19 6.70 3.71
CA ALA A 276 7.93 6.39 4.39
C ALA A 276 7.09 7.66 4.61
N ASP A 277 7.72 8.76 5.03
CA ASP A 277 7.03 10.03 5.28
C ASP A 277 6.42 10.63 4.00
N ASP A 278 7.15 10.64 2.87
CA ASP A 278 6.57 11.12 1.60
C ASP A 278 5.43 10.20 1.12
N TYR A 279 5.60 8.87 1.24
CA TYR A 279 4.52 7.94 0.89
C TYR A 279 3.26 8.22 1.72
N MET A 280 3.42 8.39 3.03
CA MET A 280 2.33 8.62 3.98
C MET A 280 1.65 9.98 3.83
N LEU A 281 2.29 10.98 3.20
CA LEU A 281 1.62 12.25 2.88
C LEU A 281 0.35 12.05 2.04
N SER A 282 0.30 11.03 1.18
CA SER A 282 -0.93 10.73 0.43
C SER A 282 -2.07 10.25 1.34
N TYR A 283 -1.75 9.50 2.39
CA TYR A 283 -2.74 9.03 3.37
C TYR A 283 -3.16 10.15 4.33
N MET A 284 -2.23 11.03 4.68
CA MET A 284 -2.53 12.24 5.44
C MET A 284 -3.44 13.17 4.63
N ASN A 285 -3.15 13.37 3.36
CA ASN A 285 -3.92 14.26 2.47
C ASN A 285 -5.34 13.71 2.23
N TYR A 286 -5.49 12.46 1.84
CA TYR A 286 -6.78 11.92 1.43
C TYR A 286 -7.65 11.42 2.57
N PHE A 287 -7.04 10.85 3.61
CA PHE A 287 -7.74 10.10 4.65
C PHE A 287 -7.54 10.69 6.05
N ASN A 288 -6.88 11.85 6.13
CA ASN A 288 -6.58 12.52 7.40
C ASN A 288 -5.89 11.60 8.43
N VAL A 289 -5.07 10.65 7.97
CA VAL A 289 -4.25 9.79 8.84
C VAL A 289 -3.17 10.66 9.48
N LYS A 290 -3.08 10.66 10.81
CA LYS A 290 -2.10 11.45 11.55
C LYS A 290 -0.87 10.60 11.88
N LYS A 291 0.30 11.23 12.02
CA LYS A 291 1.52 10.52 12.48
C LYS A 291 1.36 9.84 13.84
N THR A 292 0.43 10.32 14.66
CA THR A 292 0.11 9.79 16.00
C THR A 292 -0.91 8.64 15.97
N ASP A 293 -1.52 8.35 14.82
CA ASP A 293 -2.51 7.28 14.70
C ASP A 293 -1.81 5.91 14.75
N ALA A 294 -2.37 4.96 15.47
CA ALA A 294 -1.84 3.59 15.57
C ALA A 294 -1.71 2.91 14.18
N ARG A 295 -2.60 3.25 13.24
CA ARG A 295 -2.55 2.76 11.85
C ARG A 295 -1.43 3.36 10.99
N TYR A 296 -0.82 4.50 11.39
CA TYR A 296 0.24 5.15 10.59
C TYR A 296 1.42 4.20 10.32
N PRO A 297 2.07 3.59 11.32
CA PRO A 297 3.18 2.68 11.07
C PRO A 297 2.75 1.41 10.31
N VAL A 298 1.51 0.96 10.49
CA VAL A 298 0.96 -0.21 9.77
C VAL A 298 0.87 0.08 8.27
N ILE A 299 0.33 1.24 7.90
CA ILE A 299 0.19 1.66 6.51
C ILE A 299 1.57 2.00 5.91
N ALA A 300 2.43 2.69 6.64
CA ALA A 300 3.78 3.03 6.19
C ALA A 300 4.62 1.79 5.83
N LYS A 301 4.31 0.65 6.44
CA LYS A 301 4.93 -0.63 6.10
C LYS A 301 4.74 -1.04 4.64
N ILE A 302 3.70 -0.59 3.95
CA ILE A 302 3.46 -0.91 2.53
C ILE A 302 4.68 -0.57 1.70
N ILE A 303 5.18 0.65 1.85
CA ILE A 303 6.31 1.11 1.02
C ILE A 303 7.64 0.53 1.49
N THR A 304 7.83 0.33 2.79
CA THR A 304 9.06 -0.30 3.30
C THR A 304 9.12 -1.78 2.97
N ASP A 305 8.00 -2.51 3.03
CA ASP A 305 7.91 -3.92 2.63
C ASP A 305 8.17 -4.11 1.11
N MET A 306 7.83 -3.12 0.28
CA MET A 306 8.22 -3.14 -1.13
C MET A 306 9.74 -3.23 -1.29
N PHE A 307 10.51 -2.42 -0.55
CA PHE A 307 11.97 -2.49 -0.58
C PHE A 307 12.53 -3.77 0.04
N VAL A 308 11.90 -4.30 1.08
CA VAL A 308 12.26 -5.63 1.64
C VAL A 308 12.09 -6.71 0.58
N LYS A 309 11.00 -6.71 -0.17
CA LYS A 309 10.79 -7.63 -1.30
C LYS A 309 11.82 -7.42 -2.41
N MET A 310 12.12 -6.17 -2.79
CA MET A 310 13.19 -5.84 -3.76
C MET A 310 14.57 -6.33 -3.28
N ASN A 311 14.78 -6.43 -1.97
CA ASN A 311 16.01 -6.93 -1.34
C ASN A 311 16.00 -8.45 -1.09
N GLY A 312 15.11 -9.19 -1.74
CA GLY A 312 15.01 -10.64 -1.58
C GLY A 312 14.56 -11.09 -0.19
N GLY A 313 13.70 -10.32 0.48
CA GLY A 313 13.18 -10.58 1.81
C GLY A 313 14.10 -10.16 2.96
N LYS A 314 15.27 -9.58 2.67
CA LYS A 314 16.20 -9.11 3.69
C LYS A 314 15.82 -7.72 4.18
N ALA A 315 16.12 -7.43 5.45
CA ALA A 315 15.86 -6.14 6.06
C ALA A 315 16.50 -4.97 5.27
N VAL A 316 15.78 -3.85 5.23
CA VAL A 316 16.22 -2.60 4.62
C VAL A 316 16.44 -1.56 5.72
N THR A 317 17.56 -0.86 5.63
CA THR A 317 18.02 0.16 6.55
C THR A 317 18.53 1.36 5.76
N ASP A 318 18.77 2.48 6.41
CA ASP A 318 19.37 3.68 5.77
C ASP A 318 20.73 3.37 5.10
N ALA A 319 21.48 2.41 5.65
CA ALA A 319 22.78 2.02 5.11
C ALA A 319 22.70 1.27 3.78
N ASN A 320 21.59 0.55 3.49
CA ASN A 320 21.48 -0.28 2.30
C ASN A 320 20.36 0.13 1.34
N LEU A 321 19.43 1.01 1.72
CA LEU A 321 18.26 1.38 0.91
C LEU A 321 18.64 1.86 -0.50
N LYS A 322 19.64 2.74 -0.60
CA LYS A 322 20.14 3.22 -1.89
C LYS A 322 20.64 2.09 -2.78
N ALA A 323 21.42 1.17 -2.22
CA ALA A 323 21.95 0.01 -2.96
C ALA A 323 20.82 -0.93 -3.41
N VAL A 324 19.77 -1.10 -2.59
CA VAL A 324 18.58 -1.89 -2.96
C VAL A 324 17.89 -1.26 -4.17
N ALA A 325 17.64 0.05 -4.17
CA ALA A 325 17.05 0.76 -5.29
C ALA A 325 17.93 0.68 -6.55
N GLU A 326 19.24 0.91 -6.44
CA GLU A 326 20.18 0.79 -7.56
C GLU A 326 20.21 -0.63 -8.16
N ASN A 327 20.20 -1.67 -7.31
CA ASN A 327 20.15 -3.05 -7.74
C ASN A 327 18.83 -3.39 -8.45
N TYR A 328 17.69 -2.91 -7.94
CA TYR A 328 16.39 -3.09 -8.60
C TYR A 328 16.40 -2.42 -9.99
N LEU A 329 16.85 -1.18 -10.06
CA LEU A 329 16.89 -0.41 -11.32
C LEU A 329 17.86 -1.01 -12.35
N THR A 330 19.00 -1.56 -11.91
CA THR A 330 20.00 -2.13 -12.83
C THR A 330 19.70 -3.57 -13.19
N LYS A 331 19.37 -4.44 -12.23
CA LYS A 331 19.26 -5.88 -12.43
C LYS A 331 17.84 -6.32 -12.82
N THR A 332 16.82 -5.68 -12.28
CA THR A 332 15.43 -6.04 -12.55
C THR A 332 14.85 -5.17 -13.66
N VAL A 333 14.95 -3.84 -13.55
CA VAL A 333 14.47 -2.92 -14.59
C VAL A 333 15.41 -2.88 -15.80
N GLY A 334 16.69 -3.17 -15.62
CA GLY A 334 17.67 -3.26 -16.69
C GLY A 334 18.12 -1.88 -17.22
N LEU A 335 18.22 -0.88 -16.36
CA LEU A 335 18.84 0.41 -16.70
C LEU A 335 20.36 0.28 -16.69
N THR A 336 21.02 0.93 -17.65
CA THR A 336 22.49 1.04 -17.68
C THR A 336 22.98 2.02 -16.62
N ALA A 337 24.27 1.95 -16.26
CA ALA A 337 24.90 2.90 -15.36
C ALA A 337 24.80 4.34 -15.90
N GLN A 338 24.88 4.53 -17.23
CA GLN A 338 24.72 5.83 -17.86
C GLN A 338 23.30 6.39 -17.67
N GLN A 339 22.26 5.58 -17.81
CA GLN A 339 20.87 5.96 -17.60
C GLN A 339 20.59 6.30 -16.13
N ILE A 340 21.13 5.52 -15.19
CA ILE A 340 21.06 5.81 -13.75
C ILE A 340 21.72 7.17 -13.43
N ASN A 341 22.91 7.43 -13.98
CA ASN A 341 23.61 8.71 -13.78
C ASN A 341 22.83 9.87 -14.40
N ALA A 342 22.24 9.70 -15.57
CA ALA A 342 21.37 10.70 -16.17
C ALA A 342 20.18 11.06 -15.28
N LEU A 343 19.49 10.06 -14.72
CA LEU A 343 18.40 10.28 -13.75
C LEU A 343 18.87 11.07 -12.52
N LYS A 344 19.99 10.68 -11.91
CA LYS A 344 20.56 11.40 -10.76
C LYS A 344 20.86 12.86 -11.08
N GLN A 345 21.47 13.15 -12.23
CA GLN A 345 21.75 14.51 -12.70
C GLN A 345 20.48 15.33 -12.95
N LYS A 346 19.40 14.69 -13.44
CA LYS A 346 18.13 15.39 -13.70
C LYS A 346 17.38 15.73 -12.41
N LEU A 347 17.60 14.97 -11.35
CA LEU A 347 16.96 15.17 -10.05
C LEU A 347 17.76 16.07 -9.10
N GLN A 348 19.00 16.35 -9.40
CA GLN A 348 19.85 17.35 -8.76
C GLN A 348 19.67 18.72 -9.47
#